data_609ee7403a0193482726c3033f587f00
#
_entry.id   609ee7403a0193482726c3033f587f00
#
_cell.length_a   1.000
_cell.length_b   1.000
_cell.length_c   1.000
_cell.angle_alpha   90.00
_cell.angle_beta   90.00
_cell.angle_gamma   90.00
#
_symmetry.space_group_name_H-M   'P 1'
#
loop_
_entity.id
_entity.type
_entity.pdbx_description
1 polymer ?
#
loop_
_entity_poly.entity_id
_entity_poly.type
_entity_poly.pdbx_seq_one_letter_code
_entity_poly.pdbx_strand_id
1 'polypeptide(L)'
;ILNRKRLIWNIFFMTPGIDDGNIIDSKKVDINEWDNCRTLYYKISIIVKQMYLENIPKILNNQVKCIKQIGEPSFYEKRTPEDGMIDWTKSFYEIFNLIRAVTHPYPGAFTYNGLEKIFIWDAQPFDTNICYPYSRNGEIVEIFDNNFVVNCSDGLLLITNHDAKKIYKKDILTSKII
;
A
#
# COMPACT_ATOMS: atom_id res chain seq x y z
N ILE A 1 -3.11 -0.06 3.05
CA ILE A 1 -3.15 0.17 4.50
C ILE A 1 -4.60 0.21 5.01
N LEU A 2 -5.46 1.09 4.46
CA LEU A 2 -6.86 1.22 4.91
C LEU A 2 -7.81 0.12 4.39
N ASN A 3 -7.30 -0.86 3.67
CA ASN A 3 -8.06 -1.96 3.06
C ASN A 3 -9.31 -1.50 2.27
N ARG A 4 -9.21 -0.36 1.60
CA ARG A 4 -10.28 0.16 0.77
C ARG A 4 -10.25 -0.50 -0.60
N LYS A 5 -11.46 -0.86 -1.13
CA LYS A 5 -11.61 -1.45 -2.46
C LYS A 5 -11.80 -0.41 -3.56
N ARG A 6 -11.94 0.86 -3.18
CA ARG A 6 -12.21 1.96 -4.11
C ARG A 6 -11.74 3.29 -3.53
N LEU A 7 -11.30 4.17 -4.40
CA LEU A 7 -11.06 5.59 -4.12
C LEU A 7 -11.88 6.46 -5.07
N ILE A 8 -12.10 7.70 -4.69
CA ILE A 8 -12.70 8.72 -5.54
C ILE A 8 -11.62 9.76 -5.80
N TRP A 9 -11.37 10.06 -7.07
CA TRP A 9 -10.47 11.13 -7.47
C TRP A 9 -11.29 12.33 -7.92
N ASN A 10 -11.00 13.51 -7.36
CA ASN A 10 -11.71 14.74 -7.62
C ASN A 10 -10.81 15.76 -8.31
N ILE A 11 -11.38 16.55 -9.23
CA ILE A 11 -10.83 17.84 -9.67
C ILE A 11 -11.71 18.91 -9.03
N PHE A 12 -11.09 19.90 -8.41
CA PHE A 12 -11.78 21.01 -7.75
C PHE A 12 -11.02 22.32 -7.93
N PHE A 13 -11.67 23.45 -7.75
CA PHE A 13 -11.00 24.74 -7.74
C PHE A 13 -10.23 24.94 -6.46
N MET A 14 -9.00 25.43 -6.57
CA MET A 14 -8.19 25.76 -5.41
C MET A 14 -8.77 26.97 -4.67
N THR A 15 -8.76 26.89 -3.35
CA THR A 15 -9.14 27.93 -2.41
C THR A 15 -7.98 28.13 -1.43
N PRO A 16 -8.01 29.13 -0.54
CA PRO A 16 -7.00 29.27 0.52
C PRO A 16 -7.01 28.14 1.54
N GLY A 17 -8.10 27.37 1.63
CA GLY A 17 -8.21 26.20 2.52
C GLY A 17 -7.54 24.94 1.97
N ILE A 18 -7.56 23.86 2.75
CA ILE A 18 -6.99 22.56 2.36
C ILE A 18 -8.08 21.71 1.71
N ASP A 19 -7.98 21.50 0.41
CA ASP A 19 -8.84 20.61 -0.39
C ASP A 19 -10.37 20.86 -0.23
N ASP A 20 -10.78 22.08 0.08
CA ASP A 20 -12.16 22.49 0.39
C ASP A 20 -12.90 23.15 -0.77
N GLY A 21 -12.27 23.29 -1.93
CA GLY A 21 -12.84 23.93 -3.11
C GLY A 21 -14.00 23.14 -3.73
N ASN A 22 -14.83 23.85 -4.52
CA ASN A 22 -15.94 23.22 -5.21
C ASN A 22 -15.47 22.20 -6.25
N ILE A 23 -16.06 21.01 -6.24
CA ILE A 23 -15.71 19.91 -7.13
C ILE A 23 -16.22 20.18 -8.54
N ILE A 24 -15.34 20.08 -9.52
CA ILE A 24 -15.61 20.19 -10.94
C ILE A 24 -16.05 18.84 -11.52
N ASP A 25 -15.31 17.76 -11.16
CA ASP A 25 -15.56 16.42 -11.64
C ASP A 25 -15.03 15.38 -10.65
N SER A 26 -15.63 14.18 -10.66
CA SER A 26 -15.27 13.08 -9.79
C SER A 26 -15.28 11.76 -10.56
N LYS A 27 -14.20 10.98 -10.41
CA LYS A 27 -14.12 9.63 -10.99
C LYS A 27 -13.82 8.60 -9.91
N LYS A 28 -14.50 7.44 -10.00
CA LYS A 28 -14.24 6.29 -9.13
C LYS A 28 -13.11 5.47 -9.72
N VAL A 29 -12.20 5.02 -8.86
CA VAL A 29 -11.08 4.15 -9.22
C VAL A 29 -11.13 2.92 -8.34
N ASP A 30 -11.27 1.76 -8.93
CA ASP A 30 -11.28 0.50 -8.20
C ASP A 30 -9.84 0.08 -7.85
N ILE A 31 -9.68 -0.41 -6.62
CA ILE A 31 -8.44 -0.98 -6.09
C ILE A 31 -8.60 -2.49 -6.09
N ASN A 32 -7.86 -3.16 -6.96
CA ASN A 32 -7.89 -4.60 -7.12
C ASN A 32 -6.86 -5.28 -6.21
N GLU A 33 -6.97 -6.60 -6.05
CA GLU A 33 -6.06 -7.37 -5.22
C GLU A 33 -4.61 -7.36 -5.73
N TRP A 34 -4.43 -7.26 -7.05
CA TRP A 34 -3.13 -7.14 -7.72
C TRP A 34 -2.58 -5.72 -7.82
N ASP A 35 -3.30 -4.71 -7.30
CA ASP A 35 -2.80 -3.33 -7.29
C ASP A 35 -1.84 -3.10 -6.13
N ASN A 36 -0.78 -2.37 -6.43
CA ASN A 36 0.07 -1.71 -5.45
C ASN A 36 0.00 -0.18 -5.62
N CYS A 37 0.71 0.59 -4.81
CA CYS A 37 0.67 2.04 -4.91
C CYS A 37 1.12 2.55 -6.30
N ARG A 38 2.09 1.91 -6.95
CA ARG A 38 2.59 2.30 -8.29
C ARG A 38 1.51 2.11 -9.35
N THR A 39 0.84 0.94 -9.37
CA THR A 39 -0.22 0.68 -10.35
C THR A 39 -1.42 1.61 -10.15
N LEU A 40 -1.73 1.97 -8.90
CA LEU A 40 -2.75 2.97 -8.61
C LEU A 40 -2.36 4.35 -9.15
N TYR A 41 -1.11 4.78 -9.01
CA TYR A 41 -0.64 6.02 -9.64
C TYR A 41 -0.80 6.00 -11.16
N TYR A 42 -0.51 4.88 -11.82
CA TYR A 42 -0.71 4.76 -13.26
C TYR A 42 -2.19 4.88 -13.65
N LYS A 43 -3.09 4.19 -12.93
CA LYS A 43 -4.54 4.32 -13.13
C LYS A 43 -5.01 5.76 -12.95
N ILE A 44 -4.58 6.40 -11.86
CA ILE A 44 -4.92 7.79 -11.56
C ILE A 44 -4.41 8.72 -12.67
N SER A 45 -3.18 8.54 -13.14
CA SER A 45 -2.61 9.38 -14.21
C SER A 45 -3.42 9.32 -15.50
N ILE A 46 -3.91 8.13 -15.87
CA ILE A 46 -4.78 7.95 -17.03
C ILE A 46 -6.11 8.68 -16.83
N ILE A 47 -6.73 8.49 -15.67
CA ILE A 47 -8.03 9.08 -15.33
C ILE A 47 -7.94 10.60 -15.26
N VAL A 48 -6.91 11.13 -14.59
CA VAL A 48 -6.68 12.58 -14.46
C VAL A 48 -6.48 13.23 -15.82
N LYS A 49 -5.70 12.59 -16.71
CA LYS A 49 -5.56 13.08 -18.10
C LYS A 49 -6.90 13.18 -18.80
N GLN A 50 -7.76 12.16 -18.70
CA GLN A 50 -9.08 12.17 -19.30
C GLN A 50 -9.96 13.28 -18.69
N MET A 51 -9.97 13.41 -17.36
CA MET A 51 -10.73 14.44 -16.66
C MET A 51 -10.33 15.85 -17.10
N TYR A 52 -9.04 16.12 -17.27
CA TYR A 52 -8.56 17.41 -17.77
C TYR A 52 -9.00 17.67 -19.21
N LEU A 53 -8.86 16.69 -20.11
CA LEU A 53 -9.30 16.84 -21.50
C LEU A 53 -10.80 17.11 -21.60
N GLU A 54 -11.62 16.51 -20.73
CA GLU A 54 -13.08 16.71 -20.71
C GLU A 54 -13.50 18.05 -20.09
N ASN A 55 -12.74 18.56 -19.11
CA ASN A 55 -13.21 19.68 -18.29
C ASN A 55 -12.52 21.02 -18.60
N ILE A 56 -11.26 21.05 -19.09
CA ILE A 56 -10.57 22.30 -19.45
C ILE A 56 -11.36 23.13 -20.47
N PRO A 57 -11.89 22.56 -21.58
CA PRO A 57 -12.70 23.35 -22.52
C PRO A 57 -13.95 23.96 -21.87
N LYS A 58 -14.61 23.24 -20.95
CA LYS A 58 -15.77 23.73 -20.21
C LYS A 58 -15.41 24.88 -19.26
N ILE A 59 -14.25 24.76 -18.59
CA ILE A 59 -13.73 25.81 -17.68
C ILE A 59 -13.47 27.08 -18.48
N LEU A 60 -12.75 26.98 -19.59
CA LEU A 60 -12.41 28.13 -20.45
C LEU A 60 -13.65 28.84 -21.03
N ASN A 61 -14.72 28.10 -21.25
CA ASN A 61 -15.99 28.63 -21.78
C ASN A 61 -16.99 29.02 -20.68
N ASN A 62 -16.60 28.99 -19.39
CA ASN A 62 -17.48 29.27 -18.24
C ASN A 62 -18.72 28.37 -18.17
N GLN A 63 -18.61 27.12 -18.65
CA GLN A 63 -19.69 26.14 -18.71
C GLN A 63 -19.63 25.09 -17.60
N VAL A 64 -18.72 25.22 -16.64
CA VAL A 64 -18.55 24.27 -15.55
C VAL A 64 -19.64 24.46 -14.50
N LYS A 65 -20.29 23.35 -14.14
CA LYS A 65 -21.19 23.27 -12.98
C LYS A 65 -20.44 22.62 -11.81
N CYS A 66 -20.06 23.42 -10.83
CA CYS A 66 -19.37 22.92 -9.65
C CYS A 66 -20.34 22.40 -8.59
N ILE A 67 -19.90 21.40 -7.86
CA ILE A 67 -20.61 20.83 -6.71
C ILE A 67 -19.88 21.23 -5.43
N LYS A 68 -20.62 21.83 -4.49
CA LYS A 68 -20.05 22.15 -3.17
C LYS A 68 -19.76 20.84 -2.43
N GLN A 69 -18.58 20.77 -1.79
CA GLN A 69 -18.27 19.66 -0.90
C GLN A 69 -19.19 19.73 0.32
N ILE A 70 -19.75 18.57 0.70
CA ILE A 70 -20.68 18.43 1.84
C ILE A 70 -20.18 17.28 2.70
N GLY A 71 -20.19 17.45 4.01
CA GLY A 71 -19.79 16.45 5.00
C GLY A 71 -18.66 16.95 5.89
N GLU A 72 -18.38 16.16 6.92
CA GLU A 72 -17.26 16.42 7.83
C GLU A 72 -15.94 16.02 7.16
N PRO A 73 -14.92 16.89 7.18
CA PRO A 73 -13.62 16.57 6.61
C PRO A 73 -12.91 15.50 7.44
N SER A 74 -12.18 14.60 6.77
CA SER A 74 -11.34 13.61 7.43
C SER A 74 -9.86 13.94 7.19
N PHE A 75 -9.09 14.00 8.27
CA PHE A 75 -7.65 14.25 8.21
C PHE A 75 -6.89 13.01 8.62
N TYR A 76 -5.74 12.78 7.99
CA TYR A 76 -4.81 11.72 8.33
C TYR A 76 -3.46 12.34 8.65
N GLU A 77 -2.78 11.79 9.64
CA GLU A 77 -1.42 12.20 9.96
C GLU A 77 -0.46 11.96 8.80
N LYS A 78 0.58 12.79 8.75
CA LYS A 78 1.63 12.63 7.75
C LYS A 78 2.37 11.32 8.01
N ARG A 79 2.47 10.48 6.99
CA ARG A 79 3.23 9.23 7.04
C ARG A 79 4.73 9.50 7.03
N THR A 80 5.45 8.68 7.80
CA THR A 80 6.90 8.64 7.87
C THR A 80 7.43 7.29 7.36
N PRO A 81 8.74 7.15 7.06
CA PRO A 81 9.30 5.86 6.67
C PRO A 81 9.10 4.77 7.74
N GLU A 82 9.01 5.14 9.02
CA GLU A 82 8.82 4.22 10.15
C GLU A 82 7.45 3.53 10.11
N ASP A 83 6.44 4.15 9.48
CA ASP A 83 5.13 3.53 9.24
C ASP A 83 5.18 2.30 8.31
N GLY A 84 6.30 2.10 7.62
CA GLY A 84 6.57 0.91 6.82
C GLY A 84 7.05 -0.31 7.61
N MET A 85 7.23 -0.20 8.92
CA MET A 85 7.69 -1.30 9.76
C MET A 85 6.65 -2.42 9.82
N ILE A 86 7.08 -3.65 9.54
CA ILE A 86 6.22 -4.84 9.52
C ILE A 86 6.03 -5.35 10.94
N ASP A 87 4.79 -5.49 11.35
CA ASP A 87 4.38 -6.20 12.57
C ASP A 87 3.92 -7.61 12.19
N TRP A 88 4.78 -8.60 12.43
CA TRP A 88 4.51 -10.00 12.10
C TRP A 88 3.42 -10.64 12.97
N THR A 89 2.91 -9.95 14.00
CA THR A 89 1.75 -10.42 14.79
C THR A 89 0.43 -10.17 14.06
N LYS A 90 0.44 -9.39 13.00
CA LYS A 90 -0.72 -9.12 12.14
C LYS A 90 -1.03 -10.29 11.22
N SER A 91 -2.22 -10.27 10.63
CA SER A 91 -2.59 -11.24 9.59
C SER A 91 -1.69 -11.09 8.36
N PHE A 92 -1.48 -12.22 7.63
CA PHE A 92 -0.71 -12.18 6.39
C PHE A 92 -1.31 -11.17 5.39
N TYR A 93 -2.64 -10.99 5.42
CA TYR A 93 -3.33 -10.07 4.52
C TYR A 93 -3.10 -8.61 4.91
N GLU A 94 -3.04 -8.26 6.19
CA GLU A 94 -2.67 -6.92 6.65
C GLU A 94 -1.23 -6.57 6.29
N ILE A 95 -0.32 -7.53 6.47
CA ILE A 95 1.11 -7.38 6.10
C ILE A 95 1.25 -7.22 4.59
N PHE A 96 0.58 -8.06 3.81
CA PHE A 96 0.53 -7.93 2.34
C PHE A 96 0.02 -6.55 1.91
N ASN A 97 -1.08 -6.07 2.53
CA ASN A 97 -1.62 -4.74 2.24
C ASN A 97 -0.66 -3.61 2.62
N LEU A 98 0.10 -3.76 3.71
CA LEU A 98 1.15 -2.79 4.05
C LEU A 98 2.23 -2.77 2.96
N ILE A 99 2.81 -3.92 2.61
CA ILE A 99 3.89 -4.04 1.63
C ILE A 99 3.47 -3.39 0.30
N ARG A 100 2.35 -3.80 -0.28
CA ARG A 100 1.88 -3.27 -1.56
C ARG A 100 1.49 -1.79 -1.52
N ALA A 101 1.15 -1.25 -0.35
CA ALA A 101 0.78 0.15 -0.20
C ALA A 101 1.97 1.09 -0.06
N VAL A 102 3.12 0.61 0.46
CA VAL A 102 4.30 1.43 0.71
C VAL A 102 5.50 1.08 -0.17
N THR A 103 5.33 0.16 -1.16
CA THR A 103 6.36 -0.13 -2.16
C THR A 103 6.67 1.11 -3.02
N HIS A 104 7.64 1.05 -3.91
CA HIS A 104 8.02 2.17 -4.76
C HIS A 104 6.81 2.90 -5.37
N PRO A 105 6.80 4.24 -5.34
CA PRO A 105 7.87 5.21 -5.02
C PRO A 105 8.05 5.56 -3.54
N TYR A 106 7.35 4.90 -2.64
CA TYR A 106 7.47 5.11 -1.20
C TYR A 106 8.70 4.40 -0.62
N PRO A 107 9.08 4.70 0.64
CA PRO A 107 10.29 4.16 1.28
C PRO A 107 10.35 2.64 1.43
N GLY A 108 9.22 1.92 1.27
CA GLY A 108 9.15 0.47 1.39
C GLY A 108 8.68 -0.02 2.77
N ALA A 109 8.17 -1.25 2.80
CA ALA A 109 7.98 -1.97 4.05
C ALA A 109 9.32 -2.55 4.51
N PHE A 110 9.54 -2.66 5.82
CA PHE A 110 10.78 -3.18 6.34
C PHE A 110 10.60 -4.00 7.61
N THR A 111 11.58 -4.84 7.86
CA THR A 111 11.72 -5.69 9.06
C THR A 111 13.19 -5.79 9.45
N TYR A 112 13.49 -6.48 10.54
CA TYR A 112 14.85 -6.78 10.96
C TYR A 112 15.10 -8.28 11.01
N ASN A 113 16.28 -8.70 10.56
CA ASN A 113 16.84 -10.02 10.82
C ASN A 113 18.09 -9.83 11.71
N GLY A 114 17.96 -10.02 13.02
CA GLY A 114 18.95 -9.60 13.99
C GLY A 114 19.23 -8.09 13.90
N LEU A 115 20.45 -7.72 13.50
CA LEU A 115 20.87 -6.31 13.33
C LEU A 115 20.64 -5.78 11.90
N GLU A 116 20.33 -6.64 10.93
CA GLU A 116 20.14 -6.23 9.54
C GLU A 116 18.71 -5.72 9.31
N LYS A 117 18.59 -4.47 8.84
CA LYS A 117 17.32 -3.94 8.33
C LYS A 117 17.10 -4.44 6.91
N ILE A 118 15.97 -5.08 6.67
CA ILE A 118 15.59 -5.65 5.38
C ILE A 118 14.37 -4.93 4.86
N PHE A 119 14.44 -4.41 3.64
CA PHE A 119 13.28 -3.89 2.93
C PHE A 119 12.59 -4.99 2.13
N ILE A 120 11.27 -5.01 2.19
CA ILE A 120 10.41 -5.92 1.44
C ILE A 120 9.58 -5.08 0.47
N TRP A 121 9.78 -5.32 -0.82
CA TRP A 121 9.18 -4.54 -1.90
C TRP A 121 7.97 -5.21 -2.51
N ASP A 122 7.93 -6.56 -2.46
CA ASP A 122 6.81 -7.33 -2.99
C ASP A 122 6.63 -8.63 -2.22
N ALA A 123 5.37 -9.02 -2.08
CA ALA A 123 4.94 -10.25 -1.43
C ALA A 123 3.59 -10.68 -2.00
N GLN A 124 3.22 -11.91 -1.75
CA GLN A 124 1.88 -12.41 -2.06
C GLN A 124 1.39 -13.39 -0.97
N PRO A 125 0.08 -13.43 -0.70
CA PRO A 125 -0.51 -14.51 0.08
C PRO A 125 -0.08 -15.85 -0.48
N PHE A 126 0.40 -16.76 0.37
CA PHE A 126 0.92 -18.04 -0.08
C PHE A 126 -0.07 -19.17 0.18
N ASP A 127 -0.39 -19.43 1.45
CA ASP A 127 -1.35 -20.46 1.81
C ASP A 127 -1.91 -20.24 3.23
N THR A 128 -3.13 -20.73 3.47
CA THR A 128 -3.79 -20.71 4.79
C THR A 128 -3.96 -22.09 5.41
N ASN A 129 -3.72 -23.17 4.66
CA ASN A 129 -3.91 -24.55 5.10
C ASN A 129 -2.58 -25.25 5.40
N ILE A 130 -1.49 -24.83 4.74
CA ILE A 130 -0.15 -25.32 5.07
C ILE A 130 0.25 -24.75 6.42
N CYS A 131 0.48 -25.60 7.40
CA CYS A 131 0.77 -25.22 8.77
C CYS A 131 2.17 -25.62 9.19
N TYR A 132 2.81 -24.73 9.94
CA TYR A 132 4.06 -24.99 10.64
C TYR A 132 3.83 -24.84 12.15
N PRO A 133 3.30 -25.89 12.83
CA PRO A 133 2.71 -25.77 14.18
C PRO A 133 3.67 -25.32 15.28
N TYR A 134 4.98 -25.38 15.03
CA TYR A 134 6.01 -24.98 16.01
C TYR A 134 6.75 -23.69 15.60
N SER A 135 6.38 -23.07 14.47
CA SER A 135 7.01 -21.84 14.03
C SER A 135 6.36 -20.62 14.67
N ARG A 136 7.18 -19.58 14.84
CA ARG A 136 6.75 -18.29 15.38
C ARG A 136 6.31 -17.35 14.26
N ASN A 137 5.52 -16.34 14.60
CA ASN A 137 5.23 -15.26 13.67
C ASN A 137 6.53 -14.54 13.30
N GLY A 138 6.73 -14.29 12.00
CA GLY A 138 7.97 -13.75 11.45
C GLY A 138 9.06 -14.78 11.17
N GLU A 139 8.84 -16.08 11.48
CA GLU A 139 9.82 -17.11 11.18
C GLU A 139 9.83 -17.46 9.69
N ILE A 140 11.01 -17.51 9.10
CA ILE A 140 11.23 -18.00 7.72
C ILE A 140 11.13 -19.52 7.73
N VAL A 141 10.04 -20.04 7.19
CA VAL A 141 9.74 -21.49 7.22
C VAL A 141 10.25 -22.23 5.99
N GLU A 142 10.29 -21.57 4.83
CA GLU A 142 10.83 -22.15 3.59
C GLU A 142 11.58 -21.09 2.77
N ILE A 143 12.51 -21.56 1.93
CA ILE A 143 13.29 -20.72 1.00
C ILE A 143 13.28 -21.40 -0.37
N PHE A 144 12.97 -20.62 -1.41
CA PHE A 144 12.93 -21.04 -2.80
C PHE A 144 13.73 -20.03 -3.64
N ASP A 145 14.94 -20.40 -4.03
CA ASP A 145 15.88 -19.51 -4.72
C ASP A 145 16.11 -18.19 -3.94
N ASN A 146 15.65 -17.07 -4.48
CA ASN A 146 15.72 -15.77 -3.83
C ASN A 146 14.41 -15.37 -3.13
N ASN A 147 13.43 -16.27 -3.05
CA ASN A 147 12.16 -16.04 -2.38
C ASN A 147 12.11 -16.78 -1.06
N PHE A 148 11.34 -16.29 -0.11
CA PHE A 148 11.15 -17.02 1.15
C PHE A 148 9.73 -16.90 1.68
N VAL A 149 9.30 -17.91 2.41
CA VAL A 149 7.97 -17.97 3.03
C VAL A 149 8.10 -17.68 4.51
N VAL A 150 7.27 -16.75 4.97
CA VAL A 150 7.21 -16.33 6.37
C VAL A 150 5.90 -16.76 7.00
N ASN A 151 5.99 -17.32 8.21
CA ASN A 151 4.83 -17.65 9.02
C ASN A 151 4.21 -16.38 9.63
N CYS A 152 2.92 -16.20 9.42
CA CYS A 152 2.12 -15.09 9.99
C CYS A 152 1.10 -15.64 10.99
N SER A 153 0.30 -14.77 11.60
CA SER A 153 -0.66 -15.16 12.64
C SER A 153 -1.76 -16.12 12.15
N ASP A 154 -2.09 -16.08 10.86
CA ASP A 154 -3.25 -16.75 10.27
C ASP A 154 -2.95 -17.44 8.92
N GLY A 155 -1.68 -17.58 8.55
CA GLY A 155 -1.26 -18.20 7.30
C GLY A 155 0.15 -17.86 6.91
N LEU A 156 0.48 -18.10 5.64
CA LEU A 156 1.82 -17.94 5.09
C LEU A 156 1.86 -16.80 4.07
N LEU A 157 2.96 -16.04 4.10
CA LEU A 157 3.26 -14.98 3.15
C LEU A 157 4.54 -15.31 2.38
N LEU A 158 4.47 -15.34 1.05
CA LEU A 158 5.64 -15.48 0.18
C LEU A 158 6.23 -14.09 -0.11
N ILE A 159 7.49 -13.90 0.24
CA ILE A 159 8.25 -12.70 -0.09
C ILE A 159 8.97 -12.93 -1.41
N THR A 160 8.70 -12.06 -2.39
CA THR A 160 9.16 -12.22 -3.78
C THR A 160 10.17 -11.15 -4.20
N ASN A 161 10.22 -10.01 -3.48
CA ASN A 161 11.20 -8.97 -3.73
C ASN A 161 11.66 -8.31 -2.43
N HIS A 162 12.97 -8.37 -2.16
CA HIS A 162 13.60 -7.85 -0.95
C HIS A 162 15.08 -7.53 -1.20
N ASP A 163 15.74 -6.86 -0.24
CA ASP A 163 17.15 -6.51 -0.30
C ASP A 163 18.02 -7.25 0.73
N ALA A 164 17.48 -8.29 1.40
CA ALA A 164 18.23 -9.10 2.34
C ALA A 164 19.49 -9.69 1.69
N LYS A 165 20.64 -9.56 2.35
CA LYS A 165 21.93 -10.08 1.88
C LYS A 165 22.04 -11.59 2.09
N LYS A 166 21.57 -12.07 3.25
CA LYS A 166 21.55 -13.49 3.61
C LYS A 166 20.32 -13.77 4.45
N ILE A 167 19.64 -14.85 4.12
CA ILE A 167 18.49 -15.37 4.85
C ILE A 167 18.66 -16.87 5.03
N TYR A 168 18.24 -17.36 6.18
CA TYR A 168 18.28 -18.78 6.49
C TYR A 168 16.91 -19.26 6.98
N LYS A 169 16.60 -20.51 6.72
CA LYS A 169 15.44 -21.17 7.31
C LYS A 169 15.54 -21.12 8.83
N LYS A 170 14.46 -20.78 9.50
CA LYS A 170 14.33 -20.49 10.95
C LYS A 170 14.85 -19.13 11.42
N ASP A 171 15.34 -18.26 10.54
CA ASP A 171 15.50 -16.86 10.91
C ASP A 171 14.17 -16.27 11.35
N ILE A 172 14.19 -15.42 12.36
CA ILE A 172 13.00 -14.76 12.89
C ILE A 172 13.07 -13.28 12.58
N LEU A 173 12.19 -12.84 11.70
CA LEU A 173 12.04 -11.45 11.35
C LEU A 173 11.27 -10.70 12.45
N THR A 174 11.75 -9.51 12.80
CA THR A 174 11.22 -8.74 13.94
C THR A 174 10.96 -7.29 13.57
N SER A 175 10.10 -6.62 14.35
CA SER A 175 9.86 -5.19 14.24
C SER A 175 10.87 -4.33 15.04
N LYS A 176 11.89 -4.95 15.65
CA LYS A 176 12.97 -4.26 16.40
C LYS A 176 14.29 -4.99 16.19
N ILE A 177 15.37 -4.24 16.34
CA ILE A 177 16.72 -4.82 16.47
C ILE A 177 16.77 -5.65 17.75
N ILE A 178 17.22 -6.92 17.65
CA ILE A 178 17.43 -7.83 18.76
C ILE A 178 18.94 -8.04 18.96
#